data_dd603ea962cf53eb6c0a6e2f0eeec5dc
#
_entry.id   dd603ea962cf53eb6c0a6e2f0eeec5dc
#
_cell.length_a   1.000
_cell.length_b   1.000
_cell.length_c   1.000
_cell.angle_alpha   90.00
_cell.angle_beta   90.00
_cell.angle_gamma   90.00
#
_symmetry.space_group_name_H-M   'P 1'
#
loop_
_entity.id
_entity.type
_entity.pdbx_description
1 polymer ?
#
loop_
_entity_poly.entity_id
_entity_poly.type
_entity_poly.pdbx_seq_one_letter_code
_entity_poly.pdbx_strand_id
1 'polypeptide(L)'
;MFVMPWTLRKRGILGMNRRNISYISRYNERRLFPLVDNKLKTKVLAEAACINTPKLIGLVESQYDVTRLDEILEGINGFAIKPANGSGGKGIMVLKRNAEGEFVK
;
A
#
# COMPACT_ATOMS: atom_id res chain seq x y z
N MET A 1 -19.48 0.49 26.88
CA MET A 1 -20.81 1.05 26.54
C MET A 1 -21.26 0.45 25.21
N PHE A 2 -22.38 -0.24 25.21
CA PHE A 2 -22.94 -0.78 23.96
C PHE A 2 -23.90 0.24 23.35
N VAL A 3 -23.64 0.61 22.12
CA VAL A 3 -24.54 1.46 21.33
C VAL A 3 -25.30 0.57 20.33
N MET A 4 -26.60 0.63 20.34
CA MET A 4 -27.43 -0.20 19.46
C MET A 4 -27.30 0.22 17.98
N PRO A 5 -27.32 -0.73 17.04
CA PRO A 5 -27.12 -0.46 15.61
C PRO A 5 -28.10 0.59 15.04
N TRP A 6 -29.34 0.60 15.49
CA TRP A 6 -30.34 1.59 15.05
C TRP A 6 -30.03 3.00 15.53
N THR A 7 -29.39 3.16 16.70
CA THR A 7 -28.96 4.45 17.20
C THR A 7 -27.82 5.01 16.35
N LEU A 8 -26.85 4.16 15.98
CA LEU A 8 -25.77 4.51 15.07
C LEU A 8 -26.32 4.94 13.70
N ARG A 9 -27.28 4.16 13.18
CA ARG A 9 -27.93 4.49 11.91
C ARG A 9 -28.66 5.84 11.94
N LYS A 10 -29.39 6.15 13.01
CA LYS A 10 -30.05 7.44 13.20
C LYS A 10 -29.05 8.60 13.22
N ARG A 11 -27.84 8.38 13.73
CA ARG A 11 -26.77 9.36 13.77
C ARG A 11 -25.95 9.46 12.47
N GLY A 12 -26.39 8.76 11.41
CA GLY A 12 -25.69 8.78 10.12
C GLY A 12 -24.44 7.94 10.04
N ILE A 13 -24.15 7.09 11.05
CA ILE A 13 -22.98 6.23 11.04
C ILE A 13 -23.25 5.02 10.16
N LEU A 14 -22.40 4.80 9.17
CA LEU A 14 -22.45 3.65 8.27
C LEU A 14 -21.76 2.43 8.89
N GLY A 15 -22.48 1.32 8.99
CA GLY A 15 -21.87 0.02 9.27
C GLY A 15 -21.06 -0.48 8.08
N MET A 16 -20.07 -1.34 8.35
CA MET A 16 -19.16 -1.88 7.33
C MET A 16 -19.89 -2.55 6.16
N ASN A 17 -20.86 -3.39 6.43
CA ASN A 17 -21.63 -4.09 5.39
C ASN A 17 -22.38 -3.10 4.47
N ARG A 18 -23.03 -2.09 5.05
CA ARG A 18 -23.74 -1.08 4.27
C ARG A 18 -22.77 -0.24 3.44
N ARG A 19 -21.63 0.14 4.00
CA ARG A 19 -20.57 0.83 3.26
C ARG A 19 -20.13 -0.01 2.06
N ASN A 20 -19.84 -1.29 2.27
CA ASN A 20 -19.34 -2.17 1.23
C ASN A 20 -20.35 -2.43 0.13
N ILE A 21 -21.62 -2.66 0.48
CA ILE A 21 -22.67 -3.01 -0.50
C ILE A 21 -23.22 -1.77 -1.20
N SER A 22 -23.61 -0.74 -0.43
CA SER A 22 -24.34 0.40 -0.98
C SER A 22 -23.44 1.45 -1.63
N TYR A 23 -22.15 1.46 -1.29
CA TYR A 23 -21.20 2.47 -1.77
C TYR A 23 -20.03 1.85 -2.54
N ILE A 24 -19.22 1.03 -1.91
CA ILE A 24 -17.99 0.52 -2.55
C ILE A 24 -18.35 -0.35 -3.76
N SER A 25 -19.17 -1.38 -3.59
CA SER A 25 -19.53 -2.30 -4.68
C SER A 25 -20.38 -1.63 -5.76
N ARG A 26 -21.18 -0.64 -5.38
CA ARG A 26 -22.05 0.07 -6.32
C ARG A 26 -21.29 1.02 -7.24
N TYR A 27 -20.30 1.71 -6.72
CA TYR A 27 -19.57 2.77 -7.45
C TYR A 27 -18.20 2.33 -7.96
N ASN A 28 -17.73 1.15 -7.56
CA ASN A 28 -16.46 0.61 -8.01
C ASN A 28 -16.68 -0.79 -8.58
N GLU A 29 -16.38 -0.95 -9.84
CA GLU A 29 -16.48 -2.26 -10.49
C GLU A 29 -15.43 -3.21 -9.91
N ARG A 30 -15.87 -4.40 -9.51
CA ARG A 30 -15.01 -5.39 -8.85
C ARG A 30 -13.80 -5.81 -9.69
N ARG A 31 -13.93 -5.78 -11.02
CA ARG A 31 -12.82 -6.05 -11.96
C ARG A 31 -11.67 -5.06 -11.84
N LEU A 32 -11.93 -3.85 -11.32
CA LEU A 32 -10.92 -2.81 -11.15
C LEU A 32 -10.17 -2.88 -9.81
N PHE A 33 -10.68 -3.68 -8.85
CA PHE A 33 -10.05 -3.82 -7.52
C PHE A 33 -8.59 -4.25 -7.58
N PRO A 34 -8.17 -5.24 -8.40
CA PRO A 34 -6.77 -5.62 -8.50
C PRO A 34 -5.83 -4.49 -8.93
N LEU A 35 -6.36 -3.48 -9.62
CA LEU A 35 -5.56 -2.34 -10.07
C LEU A 35 -5.18 -1.38 -8.94
N VAL A 36 -5.94 -1.37 -7.85
CA VAL A 36 -5.68 -0.53 -6.68
C VAL A 36 -5.20 -1.33 -5.47
N ASP A 37 -5.56 -2.60 -5.37
CA ASP A 37 -5.11 -3.47 -4.29
C ASP A 37 -3.63 -3.87 -4.43
N ASN A 38 -3.16 -4.00 -5.66
CA ASN A 38 -1.75 -4.27 -5.95
C ASN A 38 -1.01 -2.97 -6.23
N LYS A 39 -0.13 -2.57 -5.31
CA LYS A 39 0.62 -1.29 -5.38
C LYS A 39 1.53 -1.19 -6.60
N LEU A 40 2.07 -2.32 -7.07
CA LEU A 40 2.89 -2.35 -8.28
C LEU A 40 2.05 -2.05 -9.52
N LYS A 41 0.88 -2.68 -9.65
CA LYS A 41 -0.05 -2.41 -10.76
C LYS A 41 -0.53 -0.96 -10.77
N THR A 42 -0.88 -0.43 -9.60
CA THR A 42 -1.27 0.98 -9.45
C THR A 42 -0.15 1.92 -9.90
N LYS A 43 1.09 1.60 -9.54
CA LYS A 43 2.26 2.40 -9.93
C LYS A 43 2.48 2.40 -11.43
N VAL A 44 2.44 1.25 -12.07
CA VAL A 44 2.57 1.12 -13.54
C VAL A 44 1.51 1.95 -14.26
N LEU A 45 0.26 1.90 -13.79
CA LEU A 45 -0.83 2.70 -14.35
C LEU A 45 -0.61 4.20 -14.16
N ALA A 46 -0.16 4.61 -12.97
CA ALA A 46 0.11 6.02 -12.68
C ALA A 46 1.25 6.56 -13.54
N GLU A 47 2.32 5.80 -13.71
CA GLU A 47 3.45 6.16 -14.58
C GLU A 47 3.01 6.27 -16.05
N ALA A 48 2.20 5.33 -16.54
CA ALA A 48 1.62 5.37 -17.88
C ALA A 48 0.71 6.59 -18.10
N ALA A 49 0.04 7.06 -17.05
CA ALA A 49 -0.79 8.26 -17.06
C ALA A 49 -0.01 9.55 -16.75
N CYS A 50 1.32 9.51 -16.70
CA CYS A 50 2.19 10.65 -16.36
C CYS A 50 1.87 11.28 -14.98
N ILE A 51 1.36 10.49 -14.03
CA ILE A 51 1.12 10.93 -12.67
C ILE A 51 2.41 10.78 -11.87
N ASN A 52 2.82 11.85 -11.20
CA ASN A 52 4.01 11.84 -10.37
C ASN A 52 3.87 10.85 -9.19
N THR A 53 4.73 9.85 -9.18
CA THR A 53 4.84 8.86 -8.11
C THR A 53 6.29 8.75 -7.63
N PRO A 54 6.52 8.35 -6.38
CA PRO A 54 7.88 8.06 -5.92
C PRO A 54 8.54 7.00 -6.82
N LYS A 55 9.83 7.17 -7.11
CA LYS A 55 10.58 6.23 -7.96
C LYS A 55 10.55 4.82 -7.36
N LEU A 56 10.30 3.83 -8.19
CA LEU A 56 10.50 2.43 -7.83
C LEU A 56 12.01 2.13 -7.86
N ILE A 57 12.56 1.74 -6.73
CA ILE A 57 13.98 1.43 -6.59
C ILE A 57 14.24 0.00 -7.05
N GLY A 58 13.39 -0.92 -6.63
CA GLY A 58 13.50 -2.33 -6.99
C GLY A 58 12.27 -3.13 -6.59
N LEU A 59 12.21 -4.35 -7.06
CA LEU A 59 11.18 -5.33 -6.75
C LEU A 59 11.84 -6.58 -6.19
N VAL A 60 11.29 -7.13 -5.12
CA VAL A 60 11.75 -8.37 -4.50
C VAL A 60 10.61 -9.38 -4.58
N GLU A 61 10.77 -10.41 -5.38
CA GLU A 61 9.75 -11.44 -5.61
C GLU A 61 10.21 -12.81 -5.09
N SER A 62 11.51 -12.99 -4.92
CA SER A 62 12.10 -14.27 -4.54
C SER A 62 13.19 -14.12 -3.47
N GLN A 63 13.55 -15.22 -2.83
CA GLN A 63 14.68 -15.25 -1.91
C GLN A 63 16.00 -14.88 -2.59
N TYR A 64 16.14 -15.15 -3.87
CA TYR A 64 17.30 -14.75 -4.65
C TYR A 64 17.42 -13.21 -4.76
N ASP A 65 16.32 -12.52 -4.90
CA ASP A 65 16.32 -11.04 -4.98
C ASP A 65 16.77 -10.42 -3.67
N VAL A 66 16.52 -11.09 -2.54
CA VAL A 66 17.00 -10.63 -1.22
C VAL A 66 18.53 -10.64 -1.17
N THR A 67 19.19 -11.60 -1.79
CA THR A 67 20.67 -11.66 -1.82
C THR A 67 21.29 -10.53 -2.65
N ARG A 68 20.51 -9.89 -3.52
CA ARG A 68 20.91 -8.77 -4.37
C ARG A 68 20.46 -7.40 -3.83
N LEU A 69 19.95 -7.36 -2.61
CA LEU A 69 19.47 -6.12 -2.02
C LEU A 69 20.54 -5.03 -1.95
N ASP A 70 21.79 -5.40 -1.64
CA ASP A 70 22.90 -4.47 -1.56
C ASP A 70 23.16 -3.78 -2.91
N GLU A 71 23.08 -4.54 -4.01
CA GLU A 71 23.21 -4.00 -5.37
C GLU A 71 22.04 -3.05 -5.70
N ILE A 72 20.81 -3.43 -5.36
CA ILE A 72 19.59 -2.64 -5.61
C ILE A 72 19.63 -1.32 -4.83
N LEU A 73 20.20 -1.33 -3.63
CA LEU A 73 20.25 -0.20 -2.70
C LEU A 73 21.54 0.62 -2.80
N GLU A 74 22.41 0.31 -3.76
CA GLU A 74 23.64 1.07 -3.98
C GLU A 74 23.32 2.54 -4.25
N GLY A 75 23.98 3.44 -3.53
CA GLY A 75 23.77 4.89 -3.66
C GLY A 75 22.46 5.42 -3.07
N ILE A 76 21.64 4.57 -2.45
CA ILE A 76 20.36 4.96 -1.84
C ILE A 76 20.60 5.30 -0.36
N ASN A 77 20.15 6.49 0.06
CA ASN A 77 20.27 6.95 1.46
C ASN A 77 19.04 6.64 2.31
N GLY A 78 17.90 6.40 1.69
CA GLY A 78 16.68 6.05 2.39
C GLY A 78 15.63 5.49 1.44
N PHE A 79 14.86 4.54 1.91
CA PHE A 79 13.82 3.88 1.12
C PHE A 79 12.73 3.32 2.01
N ALA A 80 11.62 2.95 1.41
CA ALA A 80 10.52 2.25 2.08
C ALA A 80 10.25 0.91 1.41
N ILE A 81 10.22 -0.15 2.20
CA ILE A 81 9.76 -1.46 1.77
C ILE A 81 8.26 -1.54 2.00
N LYS A 82 7.52 -1.95 0.99
CA LYS A 82 6.06 -2.10 1.05
C LYS A 82 5.65 -3.41 0.41
N PRO A 83 4.75 -4.20 1.02
CA PRO A 83 4.18 -5.36 0.35
C PRO A 83 3.35 -4.89 -0.86
N ALA A 84 3.39 -5.64 -1.97
CA ALA A 84 2.60 -5.35 -3.16
C ALA A 84 1.11 -5.34 -2.85
N ASN A 85 0.66 -6.31 -2.04
CA ASN A 85 -0.70 -6.40 -1.52
C ASN A 85 -0.72 -6.11 -0.02
N GLY A 86 -1.79 -5.52 0.47
CA GLY A 86 -1.97 -5.19 1.88
C GLY A 86 -2.58 -3.80 2.09
N SER A 87 -3.08 -3.56 3.28
CA SER A 87 -3.77 -2.33 3.65
C SER A 87 -3.43 -1.89 5.08
N GLY A 88 -3.76 -0.64 5.40
CA GLY A 88 -3.63 -0.12 6.76
C GLY A 88 -2.18 0.07 7.23
N GLY A 89 -1.23 0.22 6.32
CA GLY A 89 0.19 0.42 6.67
C GLY A 89 0.90 -0.82 7.22
N LYS A 90 0.25 -1.97 7.22
CA LYS A 90 0.84 -3.21 7.72
C LYS A 90 1.96 -3.69 6.78
N GLY A 91 3.10 -4.07 7.37
CA GLY A 91 4.24 -4.56 6.63
C GLY A 91 5.06 -3.47 5.90
N ILE A 92 4.78 -2.19 6.16
CA ILE A 92 5.61 -1.09 5.64
C ILE A 92 6.77 -0.86 6.62
N MET A 93 7.97 -0.76 6.06
CA MET A 93 9.18 -0.43 6.79
C MET A 93 9.90 0.71 6.10
N VAL A 94 10.25 1.73 6.84
CA VAL A 94 11.03 2.88 6.35
C VAL A 94 12.43 2.80 6.94
N LEU A 95 13.42 2.84 6.09
CA LEU A 95 14.83 2.68 6.45
C LEU A 95 15.63 3.87 5.93
N LYS A 96 16.59 4.32 6.73
CA LYS A 96 17.50 5.39 6.38
C LYS A 96 18.94 4.96 6.71
N ARG A 97 19.89 5.36 5.89
CA ARG A 97 21.30 5.08 6.13
C ARG A 97 21.82 5.97 7.27
N ASN A 98 22.48 5.36 8.25
CA ASN A 98 23.13 6.07 9.34
C ASN A 98 24.55 6.57 8.91
N ALA A 99 25.26 7.23 9.83
CA ALA A 99 26.63 7.72 9.57
C ALA A 99 27.65 6.58 9.37
N GLU A 100 27.35 5.37 9.85
CA GLU A 100 28.18 4.18 9.72
C GLU A 100 27.90 3.42 8.41
N GLY A 101 26.92 3.87 7.64
CA GLY A 101 26.55 3.28 6.36
C GLY A 101 25.51 2.14 6.45
N GLU A 102 25.01 1.86 7.64
CA GLU A 102 23.99 0.82 7.86
C GLU A 102 22.58 1.39 7.74
N PHE A 103 21.63 0.56 7.30
CA PHE A 103 20.24 0.94 7.25
C PHE A 103 19.56 0.72 8.61
N VAL A 104 18.99 1.78 9.16
CA VAL A 104 18.25 1.79 10.43
C VAL A 104 16.81 2.25 10.22
N LYS A 105 15.92 1.74 11.09
CA LYS A 105 14.49 2.03 11.07
C LYS A 105 14.19 3.38 11.72
#